data_2f1efea7e271b0d8a5f8bf08a8d13c62
#
_entry.id   2f1efea7e271b0d8a5f8bf08a8d13c62
#
_cell.length_a   1.000
_cell.length_b   1.000
_cell.length_c   1.000
_cell.angle_alpha   90.00
_cell.angle_beta   90.00
_cell.angle_gamma   90.00
#
_symmetry.space_group_name_H-M   'P 1'
#
loop_
_entity.id
_entity.type
_entity.pdbx_description
1 polymer ?
#
loop_
_entity_poly.entity_id
_entity_poly.type
_entity_poly.pdbx_seq_one_letter_code
_entity_poly.pdbx_strand_id
1 'polypeptide(L)'
;MALGYGRVKLSPEMPPDFPLPILLPESTWRAREEAHREELAPITSAYRQRKARGELHPVHDFLFRYYSFTAGKLEQWHPAVTETLEIKGSEPAHFQQKHYLREGNSIALDSSRLRVKEIERFHFARRLLEKTANRPANFGCYGLHEWAMVYQSENPRHRERAPLRLTTKEITEFVDSQTLACSHFDAVRFFTPAAAPHNRLQPTLLTREEHEQPGCIHANMDLYKWTFKAMPWLGSDPVSYTHLTLPTIYSV
;
A
#
# COMPACT_ATOMS: atom_id res chain seq x y z
N MET A 1 18.99 -25.86 17.91
CA MET A 1 20.12 -25.39 17.10
C MET A 1 19.79 -24.00 16.60
N ALA A 2 20.46 -22.97 17.12
CA ALA A 2 20.27 -21.59 16.72
C ALA A 2 21.14 -21.35 15.48
N LEU A 3 20.50 -21.08 14.35
CA LEU A 3 21.18 -20.63 13.13
C LEU A 3 21.71 -19.23 13.38
N GLY A 4 23.03 -19.09 13.47
CA GLY A 4 23.70 -17.81 13.61
C GLY A 4 23.57 -17.01 12.32
N TYR A 5 22.77 -15.95 12.36
CA TYR A 5 22.74 -14.94 11.32
C TYR A 5 24.02 -14.11 11.41
N GLY A 6 24.93 -14.35 10.49
CA GLY A 6 26.12 -13.53 10.31
C GLY A 6 25.72 -12.07 10.09
N ARG A 7 26.34 -11.15 10.81
CA ARG A 7 26.23 -9.71 10.54
C ARG A 7 26.76 -9.45 9.14
N VAL A 8 25.85 -9.19 8.20
CA VAL A 8 26.20 -8.62 6.91
C VAL A 8 26.71 -7.20 7.20
N LYS A 9 28.02 -6.99 7.06
CA LYS A 9 28.59 -5.64 7.00
C LYS A 9 28.15 -5.05 5.68
N LEU A 10 27.14 -4.19 5.70
CA LEU A 10 26.84 -3.33 4.58
C LEU A 10 28.00 -2.33 4.46
N SER A 11 28.79 -2.43 3.39
CA SER A 11 29.76 -1.40 3.02
C SER A 11 28.97 -0.11 2.75
N PRO A 12 29.43 1.05 3.23
CA PRO A 12 28.73 2.33 3.00
C PRO A 12 28.92 2.85 1.55
N GLU A 13 29.49 2.08 0.65
CA GLU A 13 29.66 2.49 -0.73
C GLU A 13 28.35 2.33 -1.49
N MET A 14 27.76 3.46 -1.87
CA MET A 14 26.61 3.47 -2.78
C MET A 14 26.98 2.81 -4.11
N PRO A 15 26.04 2.11 -4.77
CA PRO A 15 26.28 1.58 -6.10
C PRO A 15 26.79 2.68 -7.04
N PRO A 16 27.70 2.39 -7.97
CA PRO A 16 28.30 3.39 -8.86
C PRO A 16 27.28 4.15 -9.71
N ASP A 17 26.08 3.58 -9.91
CA ASP A 17 24.98 4.18 -10.67
C ASP A 17 23.93 4.89 -9.79
N PHE A 18 24.22 5.10 -8.50
CA PHE A 18 23.28 5.82 -7.66
C PHE A 18 23.29 7.31 -8.04
N PRO A 19 22.13 7.94 -8.32
CA PRO A 19 22.08 9.33 -8.72
C PRO A 19 22.65 10.23 -7.62
N LEU A 20 23.42 11.24 -8.03
CA LEU A 20 23.97 12.22 -7.09
C LEU A 20 22.83 12.91 -6.33
N PRO A 21 23.01 13.21 -5.04
CA PRO A 21 22.02 13.94 -4.26
C PRO A 21 21.70 15.29 -4.89
N ILE A 22 20.43 15.59 -5.03
CA ILE A 22 19.92 16.85 -5.58
C ILE A 22 19.59 17.78 -4.43
N LEU A 23 20.26 18.93 -4.35
CA LEU A 23 19.91 19.97 -3.38
C LEU A 23 18.66 20.72 -3.85
N LEU A 24 17.59 20.65 -3.04
CA LEU A 24 16.36 21.40 -3.26
C LEU A 24 16.38 22.70 -2.44
N PRO A 25 16.33 23.88 -3.08
CA PRO A 25 16.14 25.16 -2.41
C PRO A 25 14.88 25.16 -1.53
N GLU A 26 14.90 25.88 -0.41
CA GLU A 26 13.75 25.91 0.51
C GLU A 26 12.44 26.32 -0.17
N SER A 27 12.47 27.30 -1.08
CA SER A 27 11.29 27.70 -1.83
C SER A 27 10.71 26.57 -2.70
N THR A 28 11.58 25.72 -3.27
CA THR A 28 11.18 24.61 -4.14
C THR A 28 10.52 23.50 -3.36
N TRP A 29 11.14 23.02 -2.28
CA TRP A 29 10.54 21.91 -1.54
C TRP A 29 9.30 22.33 -0.74
N ARG A 30 9.22 23.59 -0.28
CA ARG A 30 7.99 24.09 0.37
C ARG A 30 6.83 24.20 -0.63
N ALA A 31 7.10 24.61 -1.86
CA ALA A 31 6.08 24.61 -2.90
C ALA A 31 5.56 23.18 -3.18
N ARG A 32 6.45 22.18 -3.18
CA ARG A 32 6.06 20.76 -3.33
C ARG A 32 5.28 20.26 -2.12
N GLU A 33 5.68 20.60 -0.90
CA GLU A 33 4.96 20.27 0.33
C GLU A 33 3.54 20.85 0.32
N GLU A 34 3.39 22.11 -0.10
CA GLU A 34 2.07 22.75 -0.16
C GLU A 34 1.21 22.14 -1.26
N ALA A 35 1.74 21.96 -2.48
CA ALA A 35 1.03 21.30 -3.57
C ALA A 35 0.55 19.88 -3.17
N HIS A 36 1.41 19.11 -2.50
CA HIS A 36 1.05 17.79 -1.97
C HIS A 36 -0.11 17.86 -0.97
N ARG A 37 -0.11 18.84 -0.08
CA ARG A 37 -1.19 19.05 0.90
C ARG A 37 -2.49 19.47 0.23
N GLU A 38 -2.43 20.40 -0.72
CA GLU A 38 -3.59 20.87 -1.48
C GLU A 38 -4.24 19.74 -2.29
N GLU A 39 -3.43 18.91 -2.94
CA GLU A 39 -3.91 17.76 -3.72
C GLU A 39 -4.64 16.73 -2.86
N LEU A 40 -4.17 16.48 -1.65
CA LEU A 40 -4.75 15.49 -0.73
C LEU A 40 -5.90 16.04 0.14
N ALA A 41 -5.98 17.36 0.32
CA ALA A 41 -6.95 17.99 1.20
C ALA A 41 -8.42 17.59 0.94
N PRO A 42 -8.90 17.46 -0.32
CA PRO A 42 -10.28 17.05 -0.58
C PRO A 42 -10.62 15.68 0.02
N ILE A 43 -9.68 14.73 -0.03
CA ILE A 43 -9.88 13.36 0.46
C ILE A 43 -9.72 13.30 1.98
N THR A 44 -8.63 13.84 2.49
CA THR A 44 -8.28 13.73 3.91
C THR A 44 -9.20 14.55 4.80
N SER A 45 -9.61 15.76 4.36
CA SER A 45 -10.58 16.61 5.08
C SER A 45 -11.96 15.95 5.13
N ALA A 46 -12.44 15.43 4.01
CA ALA A 46 -13.72 14.73 3.94
C ALA A 46 -13.74 13.49 4.85
N TYR A 47 -12.64 12.70 4.84
CA TYR A 47 -12.49 11.57 5.75
C TYR A 47 -12.53 11.99 7.23
N ARG A 48 -11.78 13.05 7.60
CA ARG A 48 -11.76 13.56 8.98
C ARG A 48 -13.14 14.06 9.44
N GLN A 49 -13.86 14.77 8.57
CA GLN A 49 -15.21 15.25 8.87
C GLN A 49 -16.17 14.09 9.12
N ARG A 50 -16.18 13.06 8.26
CA ARG A 50 -17.00 11.87 8.47
C ARG A 50 -16.64 11.15 9.75
N LYS A 51 -15.36 10.94 9.98
CA LYS A 51 -14.85 10.29 11.20
C LYS A 51 -15.26 11.03 12.47
N ALA A 52 -15.19 12.36 12.47
CA ALA A 52 -15.61 13.19 13.63
C ALA A 52 -17.11 13.08 13.93
N ARG A 53 -17.95 12.83 12.92
CA ARG A 53 -19.39 12.62 13.07
C ARG A 53 -19.77 11.15 13.34
N GLY A 54 -18.80 10.25 13.43
CA GLY A 54 -19.07 8.81 13.52
C GLY A 54 -19.61 8.20 12.21
N GLU A 55 -19.59 8.94 11.12
CA GLU A 55 -20.01 8.51 9.80
C GLU A 55 -18.89 7.73 9.11
N LEU A 56 -19.26 6.81 8.22
CA LEU A 56 -18.33 6.03 7.42
C LEU A 56 -18.84 5.94 5.99
N HIS A 57 -17.97 6.23 5.04
CA HIS A 57 -18.25 5.99 3.63
C HIS A 57 -17.52 4.71 3.17
N PRO A 58 -18.25 3.66 2.70
CA PRO A 58 -17.66 2.36 2.40
C PRO A 58 -16.57 2.43 1.34
N VAL A 59 -16.69 3.34 0.38
CA VAL A 59 -15.75 3.53 -0.73
C VAL A 59 -14.65 4.54 -0.37
N HIS A 60 -15.02 5.80 -0.10
CA HIS A 60 -14.04 6.88 0.09
C HIS A 60 -13.14 6.72 1.32
N ASP A 61 -13.60 6.00 2.35
CA ASP A 61 -12.81 5.78 3.56
C ASP A 61 -12.07 4.43 3.55
N PHE A 62 -12.26 3.64 2.47
CA PHE A 62 -11.77 2.27 2.39
C PHE A 62 -10.27 2.17 2.63
N LEU A 63 -9.45 2.95 1.93
CA LEU A 63 -7.99 2.88 2.05
C LEU A 63 -7.49 3.26 3.44
N PHE A 64 -8.12 4.24 4.11
CA PHE A 64 -7.75 4.62 5.48
C PHE A 64 -8.15 3.60 6.54
N ARG A 65 -9.06 2.69 6.22
CA ARG A 65 -9.56 1.65 7.13
C ARG A 65 -8.92 0.29 6.87
N TYR A 66 -8.71 -0.01 5.60
CA TYR A 66 -8.12 -1.28 5.19
C TYR A 66 -6.62 -1.30 5.46
N TYR A 67 -5.95 -0.20 5.19
CA TYR A 67 -4.53 -0.05 5.46
C TYR A 67 -4.25 0.78 6.71
N SER A 68 -3.12 0.52 7.36
CA SER A 68 -2.70 1.21 8.59
C SER A 68 -2.01 2.55 8.35
N PHE A 69 -2.19 3.17 7.17
CA PHE A 69 -1.60 4.45 6.82
C PHE A 69 -2.63 5.57 7.02
N THR A 70 -2.39 6.43 8.00
CA THR A 70 -3.37 7.44 8.42
C THR A 70 -3.36 8.66 7.50
N ALA A 71 -4.49 9.39 7.44
CA ALA A 71 -4.59 10.65 6.69
C ALA A 71 -3.49 11.65 7.09
N GLY A 72 -3.17 11.75 8.40
CA GLY A 72 -2.09 12.63 8.85
C GLY A 72 -0.69 12.23 8.36
N LYS A 73 -0.44 10.93 8.18
CA LYS A 73 0.83 10.47 7.57
C LYS A 73 0.85 10.69 6.07
N LEU A 74 -0.30 10.52 5.42
CA LEU A 74 -0.41 10.77 3.97
C LEU A 74 -0.17 12.23 3.63
N GLU A 75 -0.59 13.16 4.48
CA GLU A 75 -0.40 14.62 4.29
C GLU A 75 1.02 15.10 4.59
N GLN A 76 1.84 14.32 5.31
CA GLN A 76 3.24 14.66 5.53
C GLN A 76 4.04 14.43 4.25
N TRP A 77 4.56 15.51 3.69
CA TRP A 77 5.42 15.41 2.53
C TRP A 77 6.84 15.01 2.95
N HIS A 78 7.44 14.09 2.21
CA HIS A 78 8.80 13.62 2.41
C HIS A 78 9.56 13.71 1.07
N PRO A 79 10.83 14.15 1.08
CA PRO A 79 11.68 14.11 -0.11
C PRO A 79 12.01 12.65 -0.50
N ALA A 80 12.43 12.44 -1.73
CA ALA A 80 13.06 11.17 -2.10
C ALA A 80 14.45 11.04 -1.43
N VAL A 81 14.93 9.80 -1.29
CA VAL A 81 16.23 9.51 -0.67
C VAL A 81 17.43 10.16 -1.40
N THR A 82 17.22 10.56 -2.65
CA THR A 82 18.20 11.28 -3.48
C THR A 82 18.13 12.79 -3.34
N GLU A 83 17.24 13.32 -2.51
CA GLU A 83 17.03 14.76 -2.36
C GLU A 83 17.51 15.23 -1.00
N THR A 84 18.23 16.36 -1.01
CA THR A 84 18.66 17.09 0.19
C THR A 84 17.95 18.43 0.22
N LEU A 85 17.36 18.78 1.35
CA LEU A 85 16.56 20.00 1.52
C LEU A 85 17.41 21.11 2.12
N GLU A 86 17.43 22.29 1.48
CA GLU A 86 17.97 23.50 2.09
C GLU A 86 16.99 24.03 3.15
N ILE A 87 17.49 24.39 4.34
CA ILE A 87 16.69 24.94 5.44
C ILE A 87 17.20 26.32 5.80
N LYS A 88 16.40 27.35 5.57
CA LYS A 88 16.67 28.75 5.96
C LYS A 88 15.79 29.23 7.10
N GLY A 89 14.63 28.61 7.28
CA GLY A 89 13.64 28.93 8.29
C GLY A 89 13.35 27.78 9.24
N SER A 90 12.12 27.72 9.74
CA SER A 90 11.63 26.60 10.55
C SER A 90 11.40 25.37 9.71
N GLU A 91 11.74 24.21 10.24
CA GLU A 91 11.48 22.92 9.60
C GLU A 91 10.19 22.27 10.11
N PRO A 92 9.45 21.51 9.28
CA PRO A 92 8.36 20.68 9.72
C PRO A 92 8.78 19.65 10.78
N ALA A 93 7.93 19.44 11.78
CA ALA A 93 8.25 18.55 12.91
C ALA A 93 8.59 17.10 12.50
N HIS A 94 8.05 16.63 11.38
CA HIS A 94 8.32 15.26 10.90
C HIS A 94 9.75 15.09 10.36
N PHE A 95 10.47 16.17 10.01
CA PHE A 95 11.89 16.10 9.65
C PHE A 95 12.82 15.93 10.87
N GLN A 96 12.30 16.09 12.09
CA GLN A 96 13.03 15.80 13.33
C GLN A 96 13.01 14.29 13.68
N GLN A 97 12.35 13.46 12.87
CA GLN A 97 12.32 12.02 13.08
C GLN A 97 13.68 11.39 12.79
N LYS A 98 13.93 10.25 13.42
CA LYS A 98 15.20 9.51 13.35
C LYS A 98 15.70 9.13 11.95
N HIS A 99 14.85 9.19 10.94
CA HIS A 99 15.23 8.86 9.57
C HIS A 99 15.96 9.98 8.84
N TYR A 100 15.99 11.17 9.44
CA TYR A 100 16.62 12.34 8.86
C TYR A 100 17.96 12.64 9.55
N LEU A 101 18.91 13.11 8.74
CA LEU A 101 20.17 13.67 9.17
C LEU A 101 20.18 15.17 8.83
N ARG A 102 20.55 15.99 9.82
CA ARG A 102 20.75 17.42 9.63
C ARG A 102 22.24 17.72 9.60
N GLU A 103 22.68 18.40 8.55
CA GLU A 103 24.04 18.91 8.43
C GLU A 103 24.01 20.41 8.10
N GLY A 104 24.36 21.26 9.07
CA GLY A 104 24.29 22.72 8.93
C GLY A 104 22.86 23.17 8.55
N ASN A 105 22.73 23.76 7.39
CA ASN A 105 21.46 24.25 6.85
C ASN A 105 20.82 23.28 5.85
N SER A 106 21.10 22.00 5.95
CA SER A 106 20.48 21.00 5.08
C SER A 106 19.95 19.79 5.85
N ILE A 107 18.92 19.15 5.29
CA ILE A 107 18.30 17.94 5.80
C ILE A 107 18.19 16.94 4.68
N ALA A 108 18.56 15.70 4.95
CA ALA A 108 18.40 14.58 4.03
C ALA A 108 17.94 13.31 4.75
N LEU A 109 17.43 12.33 4.04
CA LEU A 109 17.19 11.00 4.58
C LEU A 109 18.55 10.30 4.82
N ASP A 110 18.75 9.78 6.03
CA ASP A 110 19.95 9.06 6.44
C ASP A 110 19.82 7.57 6.12
N SER A 111 20.30 7.16 4.98
CA SER A 111 20.25 5.76 4.53
C SER A 111 20.96 4.77 5.48
N SER A 112 21.89 5.25 6.33
CA SER A 112 22.54 4.42 7.34
C SER A 112 21.57 3.93 8.44
N ARG A 113 20.43 4.59 8.56
CA ARG A 113 19.35 4.23 9.49
C ARG A 113 18.42 3.14 8.96
N LEU A 114 18.57 2.71 7.71
CA LEU A 114 17.81 1.58 7.17
C LEU A 114 18.13 0.30 7.93
N ARG A 115 17.09 -0.31 8.47
CA ARG A 115 17.22 -1.60 9.15
C ARG A 115 17.22 -2.74 8.13
N VAL A 116 17.92 -3.82 8.42
CA VAL A 116 17.98 -5.01 7.56
C VAL A 116 16.57 -5.48 7.14
N LYS A 117 15.61 -5.52 8.08
CA LYS A 117 14.21 -5.89 7.79
C LYS A 117 13.49 -4.94 6.81
N GLU A 118 13.90 -3.68 6.74
CA GLU A 118 13.35 -2.73 5.77
C GLU A 118 13.93 -2.98 4.39
N ILE A 119 15.23 -3.22 4.32
CA ILE A 119 15.93 -3.58 3.07
C ILE A 119 15.36 -4.89 2.51
N GLU A 120 15.22 -5.92 3.33
CA GLU A 120 14.61 -7.20 2.92
C GLU A 120 13.19 -7.01 2.38
N ARG A 121 12.38 -6.14 3.02
CA ARG A 121 11.03 -5.79 2.57
C ARG A 121 11.06 -5.07 1.22
N PHE A 122 11.99 -4.16 1.01
CA PHE A 122 12.12 -3.45 -0.28
C PHE A 122 12.53 -4.39 -1.39
N HIS A 123 13.48 -5.28 -1.14
CA HIS A 123 13.84 -6.31 -2.10
C HIS A 123 12.68 -7.24 -2.43
N PHE A 124 11.93 -7.66 -1.42
CA PHE A 124 10.72 -8.47 -1.64
C PHE A 124 9.67 -7.71 -2.45
N ALA A 125 9.34 -6.47 -2.07
CA ALA A 125 8.37 -5.66 -2.78
C ALA A 125 8.78 -5.43 -4.24
N ARG A 126 10.05 -5.09 -4.48
CA ARG A 126 10.58 -4.93 -5.83
C ARG A 126 10.40 -6.19 -6.67
N ARG A 127 10.85 -7.34 -6.18
CA ARG A 127 10.71 -8.62 -6.92
C ARG A 127 9.25 -8.97 -7.19
N LEU A 128 8.37 -8.77 -6.20
CA LEU A 128 6.94 -9.00 -6.35
C LEU A 128 6.34 -8.12 -7.44
N LEU A 129 6.63 -6.82 -7.41
CA LEU A 129 6.12 -5.86 -8.38
C LEU A 129 6.65 -6.12 -9.79
N GLU A 130 7.95 -6.42 -9.92
CA GLU A 130 8.58 -6.80 -11.20
C GLU A 130 7.93 -8.06 -11.79
N LYS A 131 7.75 -9.10 -10.98
CA LYS A 131 7.09 -10.34 -11.43
C LYS A 131 5.62 -10.12 -11.79
N THR A 132 4.92 -9.31 -11.01
CA THR A 132 3.52 -8.98 -11.28
C THR A 132 3.39 -8.20 -12.58
N ALA A 133 4.20 -7.17 -12.79
CA ALA A 133 4.15 -6.34 -14.00
C ALA A 133 4.49 -7.11 -15.29
N ASN A 134 5.41 -8.07 -15.19
CA ASN A 134 5.85 -8.86 -16.35
C ASN A 134 4.95 -10.08 -16.65
N ARG A 135 3.90 -10.31 -15.85
CA ARG A 135 2.97 -11.43 -16.08
C ARG A 135 1.80 -10.98 -16.94
N PRO A 136 1.27 -11.86 -17.82
CA PRO A 136 0.04 -11.57 -18.54
C PRO A 136 -1.11 -11.26 -17.60
N ALA A 137 -1.90 -10.24 -17.93
CA ALA A 137 -3.09 -9.89 -17.15
C ALA A 137 -4.18 -10.97 -17.29
N ASN A 138 -4.75 -11.37 -16.16
CA ASN A 138 -5.89 -12.27 -16.08
C ASN A 138 -7.06 -11.58 -15.38
N PHE A 139 -8.15 -11.38 -16.10
CA PHE A 139 -9.36 -10.73 -15.61
C PHE A 139 -10.43 -11.72 -15.15
N GLY A 140 -10.18 -13.03 -15.23
CA GLY A 140 -11.16 -14.08 -14.96
C GLY A 140 -11.72 -14.13 -13.54
N CYS A 141 -11.18 -13.36 -12.59
CA CYS A 141 -11.75 -13.26 -11.26
C CYS A 141 -13.00 -12.36 -11.21
N TYR A 142 -13.09 -11.29 -12.02
CA TYR A 142 -14.21 -10.34 -12.07
C TYR A 142 -14.77 -9.89 -10.70
N GLY A 143 -13.96 -9.86 -9.64
CA GLY A 143 -14.42 -9.57 -8.29
C GLY A 143 -15.14 -10.73 -7.58
N LEU A 144 -15.23 -11.92 -8.18
CA LEU A 144 -15.89 -13.09 -7.61
C LEU A 144 -15.31 -13.51 -6.24
N HIS A 145 -14.06 -13.14 -5.96
CA HIS A 145 -13.44 -13.34 -4.65
C HIS A 145 -14.20 -12.64 -3.50
N GLU A 146 -14.89 -11.53 -3.74
CA GLU A 146 -15.71 -10.87 -2.72
C GLU A 146 -16.89 -11.77 -2.31
N TRP A 147 -17.53 -12.42 -3.28
CA TRP A 147 -18.60 -13.38 -3.01
C TRP A 147 -18.10 -14.65 -2.35
N ALA A 148 -16.87 -15.09 -2.68
CA ALA A 148 -16.23 -16.23 -2.03
C ALA A 148 -15.96 -15.98 -0.53
N MET A 149 -15.77 -14.74 -0.12
CA MET A 149 -15.59 -14.37 1.31
C MET A 149 -16.89 -14.51 2.14
N VAL A 150 -18.04 -14.56 1.49
CA VAL A 150 -19.37 -14.69 2.12
C VAL A 150 -20.12 -15.95 1.67
N TYR A 151 -19.50 -16.78 0.83
CA TYR A 151 -20.07 -18.01 0.32
C TYR A 151 -20.47 -18.97 1.46
N GLN A 152 -21.72 -19.42 1.45
CA GLN A 152 -22.29 -20.29 2.49
C GLN A 152 -22.06 -19.80 3.93
N SER A 153 -21.93 -18.49 4.13
CA SER A 153 -21.69 -17.91 5.45
C SER A 153 -23.02 -17.56 6.12
N GLU A 154 -23.26 -18.10 7.32
CA GLU A 154 -24.41 -17.73 8.15
C GLU A 154 -24.25 -16.33 8.76
N ASN A 155 -23.00 -15.96 9.09
CA ASN A 155 -22.65 -14.69 9.71
C ASN A 155 -21.55 -13.97 8.93
N PRO A 156 -21.86 -13.39 7.75
CA PRO A 156 -20.86 -12.67 6.96
C PRO A 156 -20.31 -11.47 7.73
N ARG A 157 -18.99 -11.27 7.63
CA ARG A 157 -18.31 -10.15 8.28
C ARG A 157 -18.90 -8.82 7.80
N HIS A 158 -19.00 -7.86 8.72
CA HIS A 158 -19.51 -6.50 8.44
C HIS A 158 -20.98 -6.40 8.01
N ARG A 159 -21.79 -7.44 8.16
CA ARG A 159 -23.21 -7.46 7.81
C ARG A 159 -24.00 -6.28 8.39
N GLU A 160 -23.68 -5.86 9.61
CA GLU A 160 -24.36 -4.72 10.27
C GLU A 160 -24.08 -3.36 9.61
N ARG A 161 -22.93 -3.24 8.92
CA ARG A 161 -22.46 -1.98 8.32
C ARG A 161 -22.69 -1.92 6.81
N ALA A 162 -22.69 -3.07 6.16
CA ALA A 162 -22.90 -3.21 4.73
C ALA A 162 -23.76 -4.47 4.48
N PRO A 163 -25.10 -4.35 4.52
CA PRO A 163 -25.98 -5.48 4.25
C PRO A 163 -25.76 -5.98 2.82
N LEU A 164 -25.68 -7.30 2.68
CA LEU A 164 -25.59 -7.93 1.36
C LEU A 164 -26.91 -7.73 0.61
N ARG A 165 -26.82 -7.47 -0.69
CA ARG A 165 -27.97 -7.30 -1.58
C ARG A 165 -28.64 -8.63 -1.97
N LEU A 166 -27.87 -9.72 -1.90
CA LEU A 166 -28.30 -11.08 -2.21
C LEU A 166 -28.41 -11.90 -0.92
N THR A 167 -29.32 -12.86 -0.94
CA THR A 167 -29.45 -13.87 0.12
C THR A 167 -28.26 -14.84 0.06
N THR A 168 -27.99 -15.55 1.16
CA THR A 168 -26.95 -16.58 1.20
C THR A 168 -27.17 -17.66 0.12
N LYS A 169 -28.43 -18.00 -0.16
CA LYS A 169 -28.79 -18.98 -1.21
C LYS A 169 -28.40 -18.46 -2.58
N GLU A 170 -28.80 -17.22 -2.93
CA GLU A 170 -28.48 -16.62 -4.23
C GLU A 170 -26.97 -16.47 -4.42
N ILE A 171 -26.22 -16.08 -3.37
CA ILE A 171 -24.76 -16.02 -3.41
C ILE A 171 -24.16 -17.40 -3.69
N THR A 172 -24.67 -18.44 -3.01
CA THR A 172 -24.19 -19.80 -3.17
C THR A 172 -24.41 -20.28 -4.62
N GLU A 173 -25.65 -20.15 -5.12
CA GLU A 173 -25.99 -20.52 -6.48
C GLU A 173 -25.17 -19.76 -7.52
N PHE A 174 -24.93 -18.46 -7.29
CA PHE A 174 -24.11 -17.65 -8.17
C PHE A 174 -22.65 -18.12 -8.17
N VAL A 175 -22.02 -18.30 -7.02
CA VAL A 175 -20.62 -18.75 -6.93
C VAL A 175 -20.45 -20.13 -7.53
N ASP A 176 -21.40 -21.06 -7.30
CA ASP A 176 -21.38 -22.43 -7.85
C ASP A 176 -21.50 -22.43 -9.39
N SER A 177 -22.18 -21.45 -9.95
CA SER A 177 -22.32 -21.30 -11.39
C SER A 177 -21.07 -20.72 -12.09
N GLN A 178 -20.09 -20.22 -11.32
CA GLN A 178 -18.94 -19.53 -11.86
C GLN A 178 -17.64 -20.30 -11.63
N THR A 179 -16.60 -19.89 -12.37
CA THR A 179 -15.25 -20.39 -12.13
C THR A 179 -14.48 -19.42 -11.25
N LEU A 180 -14.22 -19.81 -10.01
CA LEU A 180 -13.40 -19.03 -9.10
C LEU A 180 -11.91 -19.21 -9.44
N ALA A 181 -11.22 -18.13 -9.78
CA ALA A 181 -9.82 -18.13 -10.22
C ALA A 181 -9.05 -16.92 -9.66
N CYS A 182 -9.17 -16.70 -8.36
CA CYS A 182 -8.46 -15.62 -7.67
C CYS A 182 -6.98 -15.97 -7.47
N SER A 183 -6.10 -15.08 -7.95
CA SER A 183 -4.65 -15.24 -7.88
C SER A 183 -4.00 -14.48 -6.71
N HIS A 184 -4.76 -13.71 -5.94
CA HIS A 184 -4.24 -12.84 -4.89
C HIS A 184 -4.38 -13.43 -3.51
N PHE A 185 -3.23 -13.66 -2.83
CA PHE A 185 -3.21 -14.29 -1.50
C PHE A 185 -4.00 -13.49 -0.46
N ASP A 186 -3.84 -12.17 -0.42
CA ASP A 186 -4.53 -11.33 0.57
C ASP A 186 -6.06 -11.28 0.37
N ALA A 187 -6.59 -11.76 -0.75
CA ALA A 187 -8.01 -12.03 -0.96
C ALA A 187 -8.39 -13.47 -0.57
N VAL A 188 -7.67 -14.46 -1.12
CA VAL A 188 -7.98 -15.90 -0.91
C VAL A 188 -7.95 -16.30 0.57
N ARG A 189 -7.08 -15.71 1.37
CA ARG A 189 -7.02 -15.99 2.82
C ARG A 189 -8.29 -15.63 3.60
N PHE A 190 -9.19 -14.86 2.99
CA PHE A 190 -10.48 -14.49 3.58
C PHE A 190 -11.66 -15.32 3.05
N PHE A 191 -11.43 -16.21 2.13
CA PHE A 191 -12.48 -17.12 1.66
C PHE A 191 -13.04 -17.95 2.81
N THR A 192 -14.32 -18.26 2.72
CA THR A 192 -14.88 -19.24 3.65
C THR A 192 -14.22 -20.59 3.44
N PRO A 193 -14.18 -21.46 4.47
CA PRO A 193 -13.67 -22.82 4.30
C PRO A 193 -14.38 -23.60 3.18
N ALA A 194 -15.66 -23.30 2.93
CA ALA A 194 -16.42 -23.91 1.85
C ALA A 194 -16.03 -23.38 0.47
N ALA A 195 -15.68 -22.09 0.35
CA ALA A 195 -15.28 -21.49 -0.93
C ALA A 195 -13.84 -21.82 -1.33
N ALA A 196 -12.93 -21.97 -0.36
CA ALA A 196 -11.51 -22.13 -0.65
C ALA A 196 -11.18 -23.27 -1.64
N PRO A 197 -11.80 -24.46 -1.56
CA PRO A 197 -11.58 -25.54 -2.54
C PRO A 197 -12.05 -25.24 -3.96
N HIS A 198 -13.01 -24.32 -4.14
CA HIS A 198 -13.52 -23.93 -5.45
C HIS A 198 -12.53 -23.05 -6.23
N ASN A 199 -11.57 -22.42 -5.56
CA ASN A 199 -10.58 -21.61 -6.24
C ASN A 199 -9.59 -22.47 -7.03
N ARG A 200 -9.50 -22.28 -8.33
CA ARG A 200 -8.56 -23.02 -9.19
C ARG A 200 -7.10 -22.79 -8.84
N LEU A 201 -6.79 -21.63 -8.31
CA LEU A 201 -5.45 -21.24 -7.87
C LEU A 201 -5.39 -21.32 -6.35
N GLN A 202 -4.27 -21.79 -5.82
CA GLN A 202 -4.08 -21.89 -4.38
C GLN A 202 -2.89 -21.00 -3.93
N PRO A 203 -3.00 -19.67 -4.07
CA PRO A 203 -1.93 -18.77 -3.67
C PRO A 203 -1.76 -18.80 -2.15
N THR A 204 -0.52 -18.91 -1.73
CA THR A 204 -0.12 -18.82 -0.33
C THR A 204 0.76 -17.58 -0.11
N LEU A 205 1.06 -17.27 1.15
CA LEU A 205 2.01 -16.21 1.46
C LEU A 205 3.39 -16.45 0.81
N LEU A 206 3.81 -17.71 0.69
CA LEU A 206 5.11 -18.08 0.13
C LEU A 206 5.11 -18.07 -1.40
N THR A 207 3.98 -18.38 -2.02
CA THR A 207 3.86 -18.49 -3.48
C THR A 207 3.24 -17.26 -4.13
N ARG A 208 2.97 -16.19 -3.38
CA ARG A 208 2.34 -14.97 -3.92
C ARG A 208 3.12 -14.35 -5.10
N GLU A 209 4.46 -14.39 -5.06
CA GLU A 209 5.30 -13.93 -6.16
C GLU A 209 5.09 -14.72 -7.45
N GLU A 210 4.47 -15.89 -7.41
CA GLU A 210 4.18 -16.76 -8.56
C GLU A 210 2.77 -16.56 -9.10
N HIS A 211 1.88 -15.98 -8.31
CA HIS A 211 0.46 -15.88 -8.62
C HIS A 211 -0.02 -14.45 -8.91
N GLU A 212 0.53 -13.44 -8.23
CA GLU A 212 0.05 -12.05 -8.41
C GLU A 212 0.29 -11.57 -9.85
N GLN A 213 -0.71 -10.88 -10.42
CA GLN A 213 -0.72 -10.47 -11.83
C GLN A 213 -1.47 -9.13 -12.00
N PRO A 214 -1.20 -8.35 -13.09
CA PRO A 214 -1.63 -6.95 -13.18
C PRO A 214 -3.13 -6.76 -13.45
N GLY A 215 -3.86 -7.77 -13.90
CA GLY A 215 -5.32 -7.72 -14.06
C GLY A 215 -6.09 -7.84 -12.75
N CYS A 216 -5.42 -8.02 -11.60
CA CYS A 216 -6.04 -8.17 -10.31
C CYS A 216 -6.21 -6.80 -9.63
N ILE A 217 -7.44 -6.45 -9.21
CA ILE A 217 -7.73 -5.22 -8.48
C ILE A 217 -6.94 -5.15 -7.15
N HIS A 218 -6.83 -6.25 -6.41
CA HIS A 218 -6.07 -6.30 -5.17
C HIS A 218 -4.56 -6.12 -5.39
N ALA A 219 -4.00 -6.64 -6.48
CA ALA A 219 -2.59 -6.39 -6.81
C ALA A 219 -2.36 -4.90 -7.08
N ASN A 220 -3.29 -4.22 -7.76
CA ASN A 220 -3.23 -2.77 -7.96
C ASN A 220 -3.38 -2.00 -6.63
N MET A 221 -4.30 -2.41 -5.75
CA MET A 221 -4.42 -1.83 -4.39
C MET A 221 -3.14 -2.03 -3.56
N ASP A 222 -2.44 -3.12 -3.74
CA ASP A 222 -1.19 -3.40 -3.07
C ASP A 222 -0.05 -2.46 -3.51
N LEU A 223 -0.15 -1.77 -4.64
CA LEU A 223 0.78 -0.68 -4.99
C LEU A 223 0.79 0.40 -3.91
N TYR A 224 -0.39 0.83 -3.45
CA TYR A 224 -0.50 1.75 -2.32
C TYR A 224 0.11 1.19 -1.03
N LYS A 225 -0.13 -0.09 -0.73
CA LYS A 225 0.48 -0.76 0.43
C LYS A 225 2.01 -0.74 0.37
N TRP A 226 2.59 -1.03 -0.77
CA TRP A 226 4.05 -1.08 -0.91
C TRP A 226 4.67 0.31 -0.88
N THR A 227 4.01 1.32 -1.47
CA THR A 227 4.49 2.71 -1.42
C THR A 227 4.50 3.25 0.02
N PHE A 228 3.39 3.16 0.77
CA PHE A 228 3.39 3.67 2.14
C PHE A 228 4.30 2.87 3.09
N LYS A 229 4.53 1.58 2.85
CA LYS A 229 5.49 0.79 3.63
C LYS A 229 6.95 1.15 3.34
N ALA A 230 7.21 1.81 2.23
CA ALA A 230 8.52 2.32 1.86
C ALA A 230 8.77 3.75 2.36
N MET A 231 7.77 4.41 2.94
CA MET A 231 7.92 5.74 3.53
C MET A 231 8.87 5.72 4.75
N PRO A 232 9.68 6.78 4.96
CA PRO A 232 9.83 7.97 4.11
C PRO A 232 10.82 7.79 2.93
N TRP A 233 11.44 6.62 2.77
CA TRP A 233 12.57 6.36 1.86
C TRP A 233 12.25 6.56 0.38
N LEU A 234 11.01 6.30 -0.01
CA LEU A 234 10.55 6.45 -1.40
C LEU A 234 10.13 7.90 -1.73
N GLY A 235 9.96 8.74 -0.71
CA GLY A 235 9.31 10.04 -0.87
C GLY A 235 7.79 9.95 -0.96
N SER A 236 7.12 11.10 -1.00
CA SER A 236 5.65 11.15 -0.93
C SER A 236 4.93 10.99 -2.26
N ASP A 237 5.54 11.38 -3.37
CA ASP A 237 4.89 11.39 -4.67
C ASP A 237 4.29 10.03 -5.08
N PRO A 238 4.99 8.88 -4.91
CA PRO A 238 4.40 7.58 -5.25
C PRO A 238 3.23 7.18 -4.37
N VAL A 239 3.22 7.53 -3.08
CA VAL A 239 2.13 7.13 -2.18
C VAL A 239 0.89 7.99 -2.41
N SER A 240 1.02 9.29 -2.65
CA SER A 240 -0.11 10.16 -3.01
C SER A 240 -0.68 9.77 -4.37
N TYR A 241 0.17 9.59 -5.38
CA TYR A 241 -0.27 9.13 -6.69
C TYR A 241 -1.07 7.83 -6.63
N THR A 242 -0.56 6.81 -5.94
CA THR A 242 -1.27 5.54 -5.81
C THR A 242 -2.56 5.68 -5.00
N HIS A 243 -2.62 6.53 -3.98
CA HIS A 243 -3.85 6.79 -3.23
C HIS A 243 -4.93 7.45 -4.09
N LEU A 244 -4.54 8.45 -4.91
CA LEU A 244 -5.46 9.22 -5.73
C LEU A 244 -5.96 8.44 -6.97
N THR A 245 -5.13 7.55 -7.51
CA THR A 245 -5.42 6.84 -8.77
C THR A 245 -5.99 5.44 -8.58
N LEU A 246 -5.91 4.88 -7.37
CA LEU A 246 -6.51 3.57 -7.13
C LEU A 246 -8.02 3.63 -7.34
N PRO A 247 -8.57 2.66 -8.10
CA PRO A 247 -10.01 2.54 -8.26
C PRO A 247 -10.63 2.05 -6.94
N THR A 248 -10.83 2.94 -6.00
CA THR A 248 -11.58 2.68 -4.76
C THR A 248 -13.08 2.67 -4.99
N ILE A 249 -13.50 2.83 -6.23
CA ILE A 249 -14.83 3.29 -6.63
C ILE A 249 -15.79 2.14 -6.92
N TYR A 250 -15.29 0.95 -7.07
CA TYR A 250 -16.15 -0.17 -7.48
C TYR A 250 -16.48 -1.06 -6.29
N SER A 251 -17.24 -0.48 -5.36
CA SER A 251 -18.08 -1.31 -4.51
C SER A 251 -19.16 -1.93 -5.38
N VAL A 252 -19.15 -3.20 -5.47
CA VAL A 252 -20.19 -4.05 -6.04
C VAL A 252 -21.51 -3.85 -5.30
#